data_df430d9671b2e0ea1ce64b80bb252b9e
#
_entry.id   df430d9671b2e0ea1ce64b80bb252b9e
#
_cell.length_a   1.000
_cell.length_b   1.000
_cell.length_c   1.000
_cell.angle_alpha   90.00
_cell.angle_beta   90.00
_cell.angle_gamma   90.00
#
_symmetry.space_group_name_H-M   'P 1'
#
loop_
_entity.id
_entity.type
_entity.pdbx_description
1 polymer ?
#
loop_
_entity_poly.entity_id
_entity_poly.type
_entity_poly.pdbx_seq_one_letter_code
_entity_poly.pdbx_strand_id
1 'polypeptide(L)'
;MNGGQPIKNGYLLLNDSNEIVETGVLEGECEDTEFYNGILCPGFTNAHCHVELSHLVGAFTQASGMSGFINQINALRNTVDKEGRVKALEAQMDKMYSEGVSAMADISNCDESFACKSKSPMYTRTFLELFGSEPGDAQGVLESGKDLAKVAEEYGIAGAITPHSCYTMSPQLLAMAAQEGLKSGYLSYHSQESDEEEELVISGTGALADNYKGRGLSTPPVTGKPALLYFIDRLLSFSKSPVEGNILLVHNVAINQESIDYAKEHLAHPYFAICPLSNIFIHRALPPLDLMRENGLKICLGTDSLSSNTVLSMVKEIVCLHQKFPHIPLEEILGWACTNGAQMLGKEDILGSFEPGKKPGVVLLDNIDWENMKLTEKTTAKRLV
;
A
#
# COMPACT_ATOMS: atom_id res chain seq x y z
N MET A 1 -3.42 -5.65 -21.25
CA MET A 1 -2.63 -6.65 -20.52
C MET A 1 -3.49 -7.15 -19.35
N ASN A 2 -3.55 -8.44 -19.16
CA ASN A 2 -4.45 -9.07 -18.19
C ASN A 2 -3.68 -10.10 -17.32
N GLY A 3 -2.61 -9.62 -16.66
CA GLY A 3 -1.72 -10.49 -15.89
C GLY A 3 -0.80 -11.40 -16.71
N GLY A 4 -0.73 -11.19 -18.01
CA GLY A 4 0.12 -11.95 -18.96
C GLY A 4 0.64 -11.07 -20.07
N GLN A 5 1.25 -11.68 -21.09
CA GLN A 5 1.78 -10.97 -22.24
C GLN A 5 0.73 -10.05 -22.91
N PRO A 6 1.14 -8.86 -23.39
CA PRO A 6 0.22 -7.95 -24.05
C PRO A 6 -0.36 -8.58 -25.33
N ILE A 7 -1.66 -8.45 -25.50
CA ILE A 7 -2.35 -8.88 -26.72
C ILE A 7 -2.35 -7.71 -27.69
N LYS A 8 -1.64 -7.85 -28.82
CA LYS A 8 -1.63 -6.85 -29.89
C LYS A 8 -3.00 -6.83 -30.57
N ASN A 9 -3.54 -5.64 -30.85
CA ASN A 9 -4.89 -5.45 -31.37
C ASN A 9 -5.95 -6.16 -30.49
N GLY A 10 -5.70 -6.17 -29.18
CA GLY A 10 -6.64 -6.74 -28.22
C GLY A 10 -7.90 -5.88 -28.11
N TYR A 11 -9.04 -6.54 -27.92
CA TYR A 11 -10.30 -5.86 -27.60
C TYR A 11 -10.86 -6.31 -26.24
N LEU A 12 -11.70 -5.45 -25.68
CA LEU A 12 -12.52 -5.70 -24.51
C LEU A 12 -13.98 -5.47 -24.90
N LEU A 13 -14.84 -6.43 -24.64
CA LEU A 13 -16.28 -6.28 -24.75
C LEU A 13 -16.87 -6.11 -23.35
N LEU A 14 -17.60 -5.01 -23.15
CA LEU A 14 -18.27 -4.68 -21.90
C LEU A 14 -19.79 -4.72 -22.12
N ASN A 15 -20.52 -5.09 -21.07
CA ASN A 15 -21.98 -4.90 -21.05
C ASN A 15 -22.34 -3.50 -20.50
N ASP A 16 -23.63 -3.16 -20.51
CA ASP A 16 -24.16 -1.87 -20.03
C ASP A 16 -23.84 -1.58 -18.55
N SER A 17 -23.46 -2.58 -17.78
CA SER A 17 -23.04 -2.46 -16.39
C SER A 17 -21.53 -2.37 -16.20
N ASN A 18 -20.76 -2.22 -17.30
CA ASN A 18 -19.31 -2.21 -17.31
C ASN A 18 -18.64 -3.51 -16.82
N GLU A 19 -19.34 -4.65 -16.92
CA GLU A 19 -18.74 -5.96 -16.70
C GLU A 19 -18.00 -6.42 -17.94
N ILE A 20 -16.87 -7.06 -17.76
CA ILE A 20 -16.15 -7.71 -18.83
C ILE A 20 -17.00 -8.89 -19.34
N VAL A 21 -17.34 -8.87 -20.61
CA VAL A 21 -18.03 -9.98 -21.28
C VAL A 21 -17.01 -10.89 -21.95
N GLU A 22 -16.06 -10.28 -22.68
CA GLU A 22 -15.09 -11.02 -23.49
C GLU A 22 -13.82 -10.17 -23.70
N THR A 23 -12.72 -10.86 -23.90
CA THR A 23 -11.45 -10.29 -24.36
C THR A 23 -10.88 -11.13 -25.49
N GLY A 24 -10.29 -10.52 -26.49
CA GLY A 24 -9.74 -11.25 -27.63
C GLY A 24 -8.83 -10.40 -28.51
N VAL A 25 -8.52 -10.93 -29.69
CA VAL A 25 -7.79 -10.24 -30.76
C VAL A 25 -8.81 -9.79 -31.80
N LEU A 26 -8.78 -8.51 -32.14
CA LEU A 26 -9.66 -7.97 -33.18
C LEU A 26 -9.13 -8.38 -34.58
N GLU A 27 -9.91 -9.18 -35.29
CA GLU A 27 -9.65 -9.58 -36.67
C GLU A 27 -10.60 -8.80 -37.60
N GLY A 28 -10.08 -7.76 -38.23
CA GLY A 28 -10.84 -6.91 -39.17
C GLY A 28 -11.47 -5.67 -38.53
N GLU A 29 -12.39 -5.06 -39.26
CA GLU A 29 -13.14 -3.88 -38.81
C GLU A 29 -14.39 -4.33 -38.04
N CYS A 30 -14.68 -3.64 -36.92
CA CYS A 30 -15.86 -3.82 -36.13
C CYS A 30 -16.61 -2.50 -36.01
N GLU A 31 -17.90 -2.49 -36.30
CA GLU A 31 -18.76 -1.33 -36.07
C GLU A 31 -18.92 -1.12 -34.56
N ASP A 32 -19.14 0.13 -34.12
CA ASP A 32 -19.32 0.51 -32.73
C ASP A 32 -18.11 0.25 -31.81
N THR A 33 -16.89 0.36 -32.35
CA THR A 33 -15.65 0.14 -31.60
C THR A 33 -14.91 1.46 -31.40
N GLU A 34 -14.55 1.75 -30.14
CA GLU A 34 -13.64 2.83 -29.81
C GLU A 34 -12.17 2.33 -29.86
N PHE A 35 -11.32 3.08 -30.55
CA PHE A 35 -9.90 2.74 -30.71
C PHE A 35 -9.02 3.62 -29.83
N TYR A 36 -8.11 2.96 -29.10
CA TYR A 36 -7.13 3.61 -28.25
C TYR A 36 -5.71 3.19 -28.64
N ASN A 37 -4.81 4.15 -28.80
CA ASN A 37 -3.40 3.89 -29.00
C ASN A 37 -2.69 3.88 -27.64
N GLY A 38 -2.55 2.72 -27.03
CA GLY A 38 -1.97 2.56 -25.71
C GLY A 38 -2.04 1.10 -25.21
N ILE A 39 -1.76 0.92 -23.93
CA ILE A 39 -1.95 -0.35 -23.27
C ILE A 39 -3.21 -0.27 -22.43
N LEU A 40 -4.17 -1.16 -22.69
CA LEU A 40 -5.32 -1.33 -21.81
C LEU A 40 -4.95 -2.33 -20.70
N CYS A 41 -5.20 -1.93 -19.46
CA CYS A 41 -5.02 -2.79 -18.29
C CYS A 41 -6.22 -2.65 -17.32
N PRO A 42 -6.44 -3.61 -16.41
CA PRO A 42 -7.42 -3.48 -15.36
C PRO A 42 -7.13 -2.29 -14.47
N GLY A 43 -8.15 -1.78 -13.80
CA GLY A 43 -7.98 -0.73 -12.81
C GLY A 43 -7.02 -1.15 -11.70
N PHE A 44 -6.24 -0.20 -11.23
CA PHE A 44 -5.21 -0.40 -10.22
C PHE A 44 -5.81 -0.63 -8.83
N THR A 45 -5.11 -1.39 -8.02
CA THR A 45 -5.31 -1.46 -6.57
C THR A 45 -4.11 -0.80 -5.89
N ASN A 46 -4.33 0.36 -5.27
CA ASN A 46 -3.33 1.01 -4.44
C ASN A 46 -3.26 0.28 -3.10
N ALA A 47 -2.27 -0.59 -2.93
CA ALA A 47 -2.19 -1.50 -1.79
C ALA A 47 -1.78 -0.82 -0.48
N HIS A 48 -1.31 0.43 -0.52
CA HIS A 48 -0.97 1.21 0.68
C HIS A 48 -0.94 2.70 0.36
N CYS A 49 -1.77 3.47 1.07
CA CYS A 49 -1.73 4.92 1.03
C CYS A 49 -2.24 5.52 2.34
N HIS A 50 -1.99 6.84 2.54
CA HIS A 50 -2.50 7.65 3.64
C HIS A 50 -3.11 8.92 3.06
N VAL A 51 -4.36 8.84 2.57
CA VAL A 51 -5.01 10.00 1.94
C VAL A 51 -5.20 11.16 2.91
N GLU A 52 -5.31 10.90 4.20
CA GLU A 52 -5.45 11.93 5.22
C GLU A 52 -4.23 12.88 5.31
N LEU A 53 -3.06 12.47 4.79
CA LEU A 53 -1.83 13.27 4.76
C LEU A 53 -1.64 14.04 3.43
N SER A 54 -2.66 14.10 2.58
CA SER A 54 -2.58 14.73 1.25
C SER A 54 -2.25 16.22 1.28
N HIS A 55 -2.57 16.91 2.37
CA HIS A 55 -2.25 18.33 2.59
C HIS A 55 -0.75 18.60 2.78
N LEU A 56 0.07 17.57 2.97
CA LEU A 56 1.51 17.69 3.24
C LEU A 56 2.38 17.65 1.98
N VAL A 57 1.78 17.66 0.79
CA VAL A 57 2.52 17.64 -0.47
C VAL A 57 3.57 18.75 -0.53
N GLY A 58 4.82 18.36 -0.81
CA GLY A 58 5.95 19.30 -0.95
C GLY A 58 6.45 19.94 0.36
N ALA A 59 5.89 19.57 1.51
CA ALA A 59 6.30 20.15 2.81
C ALA A 59 7.55 19.50 3.41
N PHE A 60 7.94 18.33 2.93
CA PHE A 60 9.01 17.52 3.53
C PHE A 60 10.31 17.58 2.74
N THR A 61 11.43 17.52 3.47
CA THR A 61 12.76 17.36 2.89
C THR A 61 13.01 15.90 2.56
N GLN A 62 13.42 15.64 1.32
CA GLN A 62 13.78 14.30 0.86
C GLN A 62 15.09 13.80 1.49
N ALA A 63 15.24 12.47 1.53
CA ALA A 63 16.44 11.78 1.99
C ALA A 63 16.86 12.16 3.43
N SER A 64 15.85 12.35 4.27
CA SER A 64 16.05 12.68 5.69
C SER A 64 16.28 11.47 6.60
N GLY A 65 16.13 10.25 6.07
CA GLY A 65 16.05 9.02 6.84
C GLY A 65 14.77 8.93 7.66
N MET A 66 14.57 7.83 8.36
CA MET A 66 13.35 7.60 9.16
C MET A 66 13.26 8.59 10.34
N SER A 67 14.35 8.78 11.06
CA SER A 67 14.40 9.75 12.18
C SER A 67 14.08 11.17 11.76
N GLY A 68 14.62 11.61 10.61
CA GLY A 68 14.33 12.92 10.04
C GLY A 68 12.88 13.05 9.57
N PHE A 69 12.33 12.01 8.97
CA PHE A 69 10.94 11.95 8.56
C PHE A 69 9.97 12.04 9.74
N ILE A 70 10.21 11.28 10.81
CA ILE A 70 9.40 11.33 12.04
C ILE A 70 9.40 12.73 12.66
N ASN A 71 10.53 13.41 12.67
CA ASN A 71 10.61 14.79 13.19
C ASN A 71 9.75 15.74 12.35
N GLN A 72 9.78 15.60 11.03
CA GLN A 72 8.99 16.44 10.11
C GLN A 72 7.49 16.14 10.24
N ILE A 73 7.05 14.88 10.32
CA ILE A 73 5.64 14.54 10.50
C ILE A 73 5.08 15.10 11.80
N ASN A 74 5.84 15.01 12.90
CA ASN A 74 5.43 15.57 14.19
C ASN A 74 5.30 17.10 14.16
N ALA A 75 6.14 17.79 13.38
CA ALA A 75 6.12 19.24 13.27
C ALA A 75 5.01 19.75 12.34
N LEU A 76 4.69 19.02 11.28
CA LEU A 76 3.94 19.55 10.13
C LEU A 76 2.52 19.00 9.99
N ARG A 77 2.20 17.79 10.50
CA ARG A 77 0.92 17.13 10.22
C ARG A 77 -0.32 17.94 10.61
N ASN A 78 -0.23 18.85 11.58
CA ASN A 78 -1.34 19.65 12.09
C ASN A 78 -1.24 21.14 11.72
N THR A 79 -0.44 21.51 10.72
CA THR A 79 -0.24 22.91 10.32
C THR A 79 -1.35 23.47 9.44
N VAL A 80 -2.17 22.59 8.85
CA VAL A 80 -3.32 22.96 8.02
C VAL A 80 -4.60 22.66 8.80
N ASP A 81 -5.60 23.51 8.71
CA ASP A 81 -6.90 23.30 9.34
C ASP A 81 -7.68 22.12 8.75
N LYS A 82 -8.74 21.68 9.41
CA LYS A 82 -9.53 20.51 9.00
C LYS A 82 -10.13 20.68 7.60
N GLU A 83 -10.65 21.87 7.26
CA GLU A 83 -11.25 22.14 5.95
C GLU A 83 -10.22 21.98 4.83
N GLY A 84 -9.03 22.54 5.00
CA GLY A 84 -7.91 22.40 4.06
C GLY A 84 -7.45 20.96 3.90
N ARG A 85 -7.37 20.19 5.00
CA ARG A 85 -7.03 18.76 4.96
C ARG A 85 -8.05 17.94 4.19
N VAL A 86 -9.35 18.13 4.49
CA VAL A 86 -10.45 17.43 3.78
C VAL A 86 -10.45 17.77 2.30
N LYS A 87 -10.30 19.04 1.93
CA LYS A 87 -10.23 19.45 0.52
C LYS A 87 -9.04 18.81 -0.21
N ALA A 88 -7.89 18.71 0.44
CA ALA A 88 -6.72 18.10 -0.15
C ALA A 88 -6.91 16.59 -0.39
N LEU A 89 -7.48 15.87 0.58
CA LEU A 89 -7.72 14.43 0.43
C LEU A 89 -8.79 14.12 -0.62
N GLU A 90 -9.88 14.91 -0.71
CA GLU A 90 -10.91 14.75 -1.74
C GLU A 90 -10.30 14.90 -3.14
N ALA A 91 -9.52 15.97 -3.37
CA ALA A 91 -8.85 16.20 -4.65
C ALA A 91 -7.91 15.04 -5.03
N GLN A 92 -7.20 14.44 -4.06
CA GLN A 92 -6.32 13.30 -4.34
C GLN A 92 -7.10 12.01 -4.63
N MET A 93 -8.20 11.76 -3.92
CA MET A 93 -9.06 10.61 -4.20
C MET A 93 -9.68 10.70 -5.60
N ASP A 94 -10.19 11.86 -6.00
CA ASP A 94 -10.72 12.11 -7.36
C ASP A 94 -9.64 11.90 -8.43
N LYS A 95 -8.43 12.40 -8.17
CA LYS A 95 -7.30 12.21 -9.06
C LYS A 95 -6.92 10.74 -9.20
N MET A 96 -6.75 10.01 -8.09
CA MET A 96 -6.45 8.58 -8.12
C MET A 96 -7.50 7.80 -8.91
N TYR A 97 -8.79 8.08 -8.70
CA TYR A 97 -9.86 7.46 -9.47
C TYR A 97 -9.74 7.74 -10.96
N SER A 98 -9.54 9.00 -11.34
CA SER A 98 -9.42 9.41 -12.74
C SER A 98 -8.18 8.82 -13.43
N GLU A 99 -7.10 8.56 -12.67
CA GLU A 99 -5.88 7.88 -13.13
C GLU A 99 -6.01 6.34 -13.07
N GLY A 100 -7.18 5.80 -12.74
CA GLY A 100 -7.48 4.38 -12.87
C GLY A 100 -7.41 3.55 -11.61
N VAL A 101 -7.29 4.13 -10.41
CA VAL A 101 -7.39 3.37 -9.16
C VAL A 101 -8.83 2.91 -8.96
N SER A 102 -9.05 1.60 -8.86
CA SER A 102 -10.37 0.98 -8.61
C SER A 102 -10.55 0.57 -7.16
N ALA A 103 -9.45 0.32 -6.45
CA ALA A 103 -9.47 -0.01 -5.04
C ALA A 103 -8.23 0.52 -4.32
N MET A 104 -8.36 0.75 -3.02
CA MET A 104 -7.23 1.13 -2.17
C MET A 104 -7.30 0.50 -0.78
N ALA A 105 -6.13 0.18 -0.23
CA ALA A 105 -5.89 -0.07 1.18
C ALA A 105 -5.37 1.23 1.80
N ASP A 106 -6.22 1.94 2.52
CA ASP A 106 -5.88 3.26 3.06
C ASP A 106 -5.69 3.20 4.57
N ILE A 107 -4.66 3.85 5.04
CA ILE A 107 -4.37 4.00 6.47
C ILE A 107 -5.05 5.27 6.99
N SER A 108 -5.72 5.18 8.13
CA SER A 108 -6.36 6.32 8.78
C SER A 108 -6.13 6.32 10.29
N ASN A 109 -5.77 7.48 10.81
CA ASN A 109 -5.66 7.75 12.24
C ASN A 109 -6.82 8.63 12.76
N CYS A 110 -7.72 9.08 11.87
CA CYS A 110 -8.88 9.90 12.19
C CYS A 110 -10.04 9.64 11.20
N ASP A 111 -11.18 10.32 11.40
CA ASP A 111 -12.41 10.19 10.64
C ASP A 111 -12.52 11.12 9.41
N GLU A 112 -11.54 11.99 9.18
CA GLU A 112 -11.64 13.06 8.17
C GLU A 112 -11.86 12.56 6.75
N SER A 113 -11.37 11.36 6.41
CA SER A 113 -11.52 10.75 5.09
C SER A 113 -12.82 9.95 4.90
N PHE A 114 -13.57 9.66 5.98
CA PHE A 114 -14.68 8.69 5.94
C PHE A 114 -15.84 9.16 5.05
N ALA A 115 -16.22 10.43 5.17
CA ALA A 115 -17.29 10.98 4.33
C ALA A 115 -16.96 10.97 2.84
N CYS A 116 -15.70 11.15 2.48
CA CYS A 116 -15.24 11.06 1.09
C CYS A 116 -15.20 9.61 0.61
N LYS A 117 -14.61 8.71 1.41
CA LYS A 117 -14.54 7.28 1.10
C LYS A 117 -15.91 6.65 0.89
N SER A 118 -16.89 6.97 1.74
CA SER A 118 -18.27 6.44 1.64
C SER A 118 -18.99 6.80 0.35
N LYS A 119 -18.58 7.89 -0.32
CA LYS A 119 -19.15 8.38 -1.59
C LYS A 119 -18.29 8.00 -2.80
N SER A 120 -17.09 7.52 -2.58
CA SER A 120 -16.15 7.20 -3.65
C SER A 120 -16.60 5.97 -4.43
N PRO A 121 -16.45 5.96 -5.77
CA PRO A 121 -16.64 4.75 -6.56
C PRO A 121 -15.53 3.72 -6.38
N MET A 122 -14.39 4.10 -5.77
CA MET A 122 -13.30 3.18 -5.45
C MET A 122 -13.69 2.32 -4.25
N TYR A 123 -13.45 1.01 -4.33
CA TYR A 123 -13.48 0.19 -3.12
C TYR A 123 -12.37 0.61 -2.18
N THR A 124 -12.69 0.86 -0.91
CA THR A 124 -11.71 1.20 0.11
C THR A 124 -11.80 0.26 1.29
N ARG A 125 -10.68 -0.40 1.62
CA ARG A 125 -10.46 -0.98 2.94
C ARG A 125 -9.64 0.00 3.75
N THR A 126 -10.17 0.43 4.89
CA THR A 126 -9.51 1.38 5.77
C THR A 126 -8.85 0.63 6.93
N PHE A 127 -7.54 0.75 7.06
CA PHE A 127 -6.79 0.27 8.20
C PHE A 127 -6.69 1.40 9.24
N LEU A 128 -7.37 1.22 10.37
CA LEU A 128 -7.41 2.17 11.48
C LEU A 128 -6.16 1.96 12.32
N GLU A 129 -5.17 2.75 12.03
CA GLU A 129 -3.81 2.52 12.50
C GLU A 129 -3.61 3.06 13.91
N LEU A 130 -3.03 2.22 14.76
CA LEU A 130 -2.65 2.56 16.12
C LEU A 130 -1.13 2.67 16.25
N PHE A 131 -0.69 3.63 17.04
CA PHE A 131 0.69 3.81 17.47
C PHE A 131 0.74 4.36 18.90
N GLY A 132 1.84 4.10 19.61
CA GLY A 132 2.08 4.55 20.98
C GLY A 132 3.19 3.74 21.62
N SER A 133 4.28 4.40 22.00
CA SER A 133 5.47 3.76 22.57
C SER A 133 5.32 3.42 24.05
N GLU A 134 4.39 4.12 24.75
CA GLU A 134 4.28 4.00 26.20
C GLU A 134 3.35 2.84 26.61
N PRO A 135 3.88 1.81 27.30
CA PRO A 135 3.09 0.61 27.65
C PRO A 135 1.86 0.90 28.50
N GLY A 136 1.92 1.92 29.37
CA GLY A 136 0.81 2.31 30.26
C GLY A 136 -0.42 2.80 29.52
N ASP A 137 -0.27 3.29 28.29
CA ASP A 137 -1.35 3.89 27.49
C ASP A 137 -2.00 2.88 26.53
N ALA A 138 -1.48 1.66 26.41
CA ALA A 138 -1.86 0.67 25.40
C ALA A 138 -3.38 0.40 25.36
N GLN A 139 -4.02 0.25 26.54
CA GLN A 139 -5.46 0.01 26.60
C GLN A 139 -6.27 1.23 26.12
N GLY A 140 -5.90 2.45 26.52
CA GLY A 140 -6.59 3.67 26.10
C GLY A 140 -6.47 3.89 24.60
N VAL A 141 -5.30 3.63 24.02
CA VAL A 141 -5.09 3.73 22.56
C VAL A 141 -5.93 2.72 21.80
N LEU A 142 -6.00 1.46 22.28
CA LEU A 142 -6.85 0.43 21.66
C LEU A 142 -8.33 0.81 21.70
N GLU A 143 -8.83 1.29 22.85
CA GLU A 143 -10.25 1.68 22.98
C GLU A 143 -10.58 2.89 22.05
N SER A 144 -9.68 3.86 21.94
CA SER A 144 -9.84 4.96 20.97
C SER A 144 -9.91 4.45 19.52
N GLY A 145 -9.10 3.44 19.18
CA GLY A 145 -9.17 2.78 17.86
C GLY A 145 -10.50 2.06 17.63
N LYS A 146 -11.03 1.40 18.65
CA LYS A 146 -12.36 0.75 18.57
C LYS A 146 -13.50 1.76 18.43
N ASP A 147 -13.39 2.92 19.07
CA ASP A 147 -14.39 3.99 18.91
C ASP A 147 -14.31 4.56 17.48
N LEU A 148 -13.11 4.76 16.92
CA LEU A 148 -12.96 5.16 15.54
C LEU A 148 -13.51 4.08 14.56
N ALA A 149 -13.37 2.79 14.89
CA ALA A 149 -13.95 1.71 14.09
C ALA A 149 -15.48 1.74 14.05
N LYS A 150 -16.13 2.10 15.15
CA LYS A 150 -17.59 2.30 15.18
C LYS A 150 -18.01 3.45 14.26
N VAL A 151 -17.26 4.56 14.27
CA VAL A 151 -17.51 5.68 13.36
C VAL A 151 -17.33 5.24 11.90
N ALA A 152 -16.30 4.46 11.57
CA ALA A 152 -16.11 3.93 10.22
C ALA A 152 -17.30 3.05 9.78
N GLU A 153 -17.83 2.23 10.68
CA GLU A 153 -19.01 1.37 10.42
C GLU A 153 -20.26 2.20 10.13
N GLU A 154 -20.48 3.34 10.82
CA GLU A 154 -21.58 4.27 10.55
C GLU A 154 -21.53 4.86 9.14
N TYR A 155 -20.33 5.01 8.57
CA TYR A 155 -20.13 5.41 7.16
C TYR A 155 -20.17 4.25 6.18
N GLY A 156 -20.39 3.01 6.63
CA GLY A 156 -20.38 1.82 5.79
C GLY A 156 -18.97 1.44 5.26
N ILE A 157 -17.92 1.87 5.94
CA ILE A 157 -16.54 1.63 5.54
C ILE A 157 -16.05 0.28 6.10
N ALA A 158 -15.41 -0.53 5.27
CA ALA A 158 -14.72 -1.73 5.70
C ALA A 158 -13.45 -1.35 6.49
N GLY A 159 -13.59 -1.16 7.80
CA GLY A 159 -12.52 -0.79 8.72
C GLY A 159 -11.87 -2.00 9.40
N ALA A 160 -10.57 -1.94 9.63
CA ALA A 160 -9.82 -2.92 10.43
C ALA A 160 -8.80 -2.17 11.29
N ILE A 161 -8.77 -2.42 12.60
CA ILE A 161 -7.69 -1.93 13.46
C ILE A 161 -6.37 -2.55 12.99
N THR A 162 -5.29 -1.78 12.99
CA THR A 162 -3.99 -2.27 12.60
C THR A 162 -2.87 -1.64 13.43
N PRO A 163 -1.79 -2.37 13.75
CA PRO A 163 -0.59 -1.76 14.32
C PRO A 163 0.20 -1.01 13.25
N HIS A 164 0.83 0.10 13.60
CA HIS A 164 1.72 0.83 12.69
C HIS A 164 3.01 0.04 12.41
N SER A 165 3.93 0.00 13.38
CA SER A 165 5.26 -0.61 13.24
C SER A 165 5.84 -0.99 14.60
N CYS A 166 6.91 -1.78 14.62
CA CYS A 166 7.58 -2.14 15.86
C CYS A 166 8.24 -0.96 16.57
N TYR A 167 8.72 0.03 15.82
CA TYR A 167 9.45 1.16 16.39
C TYR A 167 8.53 2.24 16.98
N THR A 168 7.26 2.28 16.60
CA THR A 168 6.30 3.28 17.11
C THR A 168 5.39 2.75 18.21
N MET A 169 5.50 1.48 18.58
CA MET A 169 4.54 0.84 19.47
C MET A 169 5.23 0.13 20.64
N SER A 170 4.59 0.19 21.81
CA SER A 170 4.96 -0.71 22.89
C SER A 170 4.64 -2.17 22.51
N PRO A 171 5.39 -3.15 23.02
CA PRO A 171 5.13 -4.57 22.75
C PRO A 171 3.69 -5.00 23.10
N GLN A 172 3.11 -4.39 24.12
CA GLN A 172 1.75 -4.65 24.56
C GLN A 172 0.73 -4.11 23.55
N LEU A 173 0.87 -2.86 23.12
CA LEU A 173 -0.05 -2.25 22.16
C LEU A 173 0.03 -2.96 20.80
N LEU A 174 1.23 -3.33 20.36
CA LEU A 174 1.46 -4.07 19.12
C LEU A 174 0.68 -5.40 19.11
N ALA A 175 0.78 -6.19 20.17
CA ALA A 175 0.05 -7.45 20.28
C ALA A 175 -1.47 -7.23 20.33
N MET A 176 -1.94 -6.27 21.13
CA MET A 176 -3.37 -5.96 21.28
C MET A 176 -3.99 -5.45 19.99
N ALA A 177 -3.33 -4.54 19.28
CA ALA A 177 -3.80 -3.99 18.01
C ALA A 177 -3.84 -5.07 16.92
N ALA A 178 -2.82 -5.89 16.83
CA ALA A 178 -2.77 -7.00 15.89
C ALA A 178 -3.84 -8.06 16.16
N GLN A 179 -4.04 -8.42 17.43
CA GLN A 179 -5.09 -9.36 17.84
C GLN A 179 -6.50 -8.83 17.50
N GLU A 180 -6.74 -7.55 17.71
CA GLU A 180 -8.02 -6.93 17.36
C GLU A 180 -8.21 -6.88 15.85
N GLY A 181 -7.19 -6.45 15.10
CA GLY A 181 -7.23 -6.34 13.64
C GLY A 181 -7.49 -7.66 12.95
N LEU A 182 -6.84 -8.74 13.37
CA LEU A 182 -7.01 -10.08 12.80
C LEU A 182 -8.42 -10.65 12.94
N LYS A 183 -9.27 -10.10 13.81
CA LYS A 183 -10.70 -10.46 13.85
C LYS A 183 -11.43 -10.12 12.56
N SER A 184 -10.96 -9.13 11.83
CA SER A 184 -11.48 -8.76 10.50
C SER A 184 -10.99 -9.67 9.37
N GLY A 185 -9.99 -10.52 9.62
CA GLY A 185 -9.26 -11.30 8.63
C GLY A 185 -8.20 -10.51 7.87
N TYR A 186 -7.93 -9.25 8.23
CA TYR A 186 -6.98 -8.38 7.54
C TYR A 186 -6.08 -7.62 8.52
N LEU A 187 -4.83 -7.42 8.14
CA LEU A 187 -3.87 -6.62 8.90
C LEU A 187 -2.93 -5.89 7.94
N SER A 188 -2.55 -4.64 8.26
CA SER A 188 -1.48 -3.91 7.60
C SER A 188 -0.39 -3.58 8.62
N TYR A 189 0.87 -3.61 8.22
CA TYR A 189 2.00 -3.36 9.10
C TYR A 189 3.19 -2.80 8.32
N HIS A 190 3.73 -1.66 8.76
CA HIS A 190 4.98 -1.11 8.21
C HIS A 190 6.14 -1.98 8.67
N SER A 191 6.76 -2.66 7.72
CA SER A 191 7.70 -3.76 7.96
C SER A 191 9.05 -3.49 7.35
N GLN A 192 10.10 -3.53 8.18
CA GLN A 192 11.49 -3.42 7.70
C GLN A 192 11.67 -2.27 6.71
N GLU A 193 11.10 -1.11 7.07
CA GLU A 193 11.06 0.06 6.21
C GLU A 193 12.44 0.69 6.03
N SER A 194 13.32 0.51 7.00
CA SER A 194 14.67 1.09 6.98
C SER A 194 15.70 0.31 7.77
N ASP A 195 16.98 0.52 7.46
CA ASP A 195 18.09 0.03 8.27
C ASP A 195 18.06 0.64 9.68
N GLU A 196 17.54 1.86 9.85
CA GLU A 196 17.38 2.49 11.17
C GLU A 196 16.41 1.70 12.07
N GLU A 197 15.33 1.13 11.49
CA GLU A 197 14.41 0.22 12.19
C GLU A 197 15.12 -1.05 12.64
N GLU A 198 15.88 -1.68 11.73
CA GLU A 198 16.63 -2.89 12.03
C GLU A 198 17.68 -2.66 13.14
N GLU A 199 18.45 -1.58 13.07
CA GLU A 199 19.42 -1.22 14.11
C GLU A 199 18.75 -1.04 15.47
N LEU A 200 17.61 -0.36 15.52
CA LEU A 200 16.86 -0.16 16.77
C LEU A 200 16.39 -1.48 17.36
N VAL A 201 15.79 -2.35 16.56
CA VAL A 201 15.18 -3.61 17.07
C VAL A 201 16.23 -4.68 17.37
N ILE A 202 17.28 -4.77 16.55
CA ILE A 202 18.35 -5.78 16.74
C ILE A 202 19.24 -5.41 17.92
N SER A 203 19.69 -4.16 17.99
CA SER A 203 20.76 -3.73 18.90
C SER A 203 20.42 -2.59 19.86
N GLY A 204 19.30 -1.90 19.66
CA GLY A 204 18.91 -0.72 20.45
C GLY A 204 19.79 0.50 20.16
N THR A 205 20.39 0.57 18.98
CA THR A 205 21.31 1.64 18.55
C THR A 205 20.78 2.33 17.30
N GLY A 206 21.56 3.29 16.81
CA GLY A 206 21.25 4.01 15.58
C GLY A 206 20.41 5.27 15.76
N ALA A 207 20.13 5.93 14.64
CA ALA A 207 19.50 7.25 14.63
C ALA A 207 18.08 7.25 15.24
N LEU A 208 17.31 6.18 15.06
CA LEU A 208 15.99 6.03 15.70
C LEU A 208 16.11 5.90 17.22
N ALA A 209 17.05 5.12 17.74
CA ALA A 209 17.29 4.98 19.17
C ALA A 209 17.66 6.32 19.81
N ASP A 210 18.56 7.08 19.16
CA ASP A 210 18.95 8.41 19.60
C ASP A 210 17.79 9.41 19.57
N ASN A 211 16.95 9.36 18.55
CA ASN A 211 15.75 10.18 18.43
C ASN A 211 14.76 9.92 19.58
N TYR A 212 14.45 8.66 19.85
CA TYR A 212 13.55 8.27 20.93
C TYR A 212 14.09 8.68 22.30
N LYS A 213 15.38 8.43 22.55
CA LYS A 213 16.07 8.85 23.77
C LYS A 213 16.04 10.37 23.95
N GLY A 214 16.32 11.12 22.86
CA GLY A 214 16.29 12.59 22.88
C GLY A 214 14.90 13.17 23.21
N ARG A 215 13.84 12.42 22.88
CA ARG A 215 12.44 12.78 23.15
C ARG A 215 11.91 12.20 24.47
N GLY A 216 12.70 11.40 25.18
CA GLY A 216 12.28 10.73 26.42
C GLY A 216 11.19 9.67 26.21
N LEU A 217 11.14 9.07 25.03
CA LEU A 217 10.17 8.04 24.67
C LEU A 217 10.75 6.62 24.91
N SER A 218 9.86 5.67 25.22
CA SER A 218 10.21 4.26 25.31
C SER A 218 10.54 3.69 23.93
N THR A 219 11.53 2.81 23.88
CA THR A 219 11.92 2.06 22.67
C THR A 219 11.38 0.65 22.70
N PRO A 220 11.22 -0.03 21.54
CA PRO A 220 10.97 -1.46 21.53
C PRO A 220 12.11 -2.22 22.22
N PRO A 221 11.88 -3.46 22.68
CA PRO A 221 12.93 -4.26 23.29
C PRO A 221 14.02 -4.59 22.27
N VAL A 222 15.27 -4.63 22.71
CA VAL A 222 16.37 -5.16 21.92
C VAL A 222 16.21 -6.67 21.81
N THR A 223 16.06 -7.17 20.60
CA THR A 223 15.67 -8.56 20.34
C THR A 223 16.80 -9.46 19.83
N GLY A 224 17.84 -8.85 19.25
CA GLY A 224 18.87 -9.58 18.49
C GLY A 224 18.36 -10.22 17.19
N LYS A 225 17.13 -9.90 16.76
CA LYS A 225 16.47 -10.48 15.60
C LYS A 225 16.00 -9.38 14.65
N PRO A 226 15.87 -9.67 13.33
CA PRO A 226 15.21 -8.76 12.38
C PRO A 226 13.83 -8.31 12.84
N ALA A 227 13.44 -7.09 12.49
CA ALA A 227 12.19 -6.47 12.94
C ALA A 227 10.94 -7.27 12.56
N LEU A 228 10.92 -7.89 11.37
CA LEU A 228 9.80 -8.73 10.95
C LEU A 228 9.64 -9.98 11.83
N LEU A 229 10.74 -10.62 12.25
CA LEU A 229 10.67 -11.76 13.17
C LEU A 229 10.07 -11.35 14.51
N TYR A 230 10.50 -10.20 15.03
CA TYR A 230 9.91 -9.66 16.25
C TYR A 230 8.39 -9.43 16.12
N PHE A 231 7.94 -8.85 15.03
CA PHE A 231 6.51 -8.67 14.76
C PHE A 231 5.76 -10.01 14.73
N ILE A 232 6.27 -10.98 13.98
CA ILE A 232 5.65 -12.32 13.89
C ILE A 232 5.63 -13.02 15.26
N ASP A 233 6.70 -12.91 16.05
CA ASP A 233 6.72 -13.42 17.44
C ASP A 233 5.60 -12.80 18.29
N ARG A 234 5.24 -11.52 18.06
CA ARG A 234 4.09 -10.90 18.74
C ARG A 234 2.76 -11.50 18.28
N LEU A 235 2.59 -11.80 16.99
CA LEU A 235 1.42 -12.51 16.49
C LEU A 235 1.30 -13.90 17.10
N LEU A 236 2.38 -14.65 17.16
CA LEU A 236 2.44 -16.00 17.72
C LEU A 236 2.18 -16.05 19.24
N SER A 237 2.31 -14.93 19.95
CA SER A 237 1.99 -14.86 21.37
C SER A 237 0.51 -15.04 21.69
N PHE A 238 -0.39 -14.83 20.70
CA PHE A 238 -1.84 -14.99 20.86
C PHE A 238 -2.52 -15.80 19.74
N SER A 239 -1.78 -16.19 18.69
CA SER A 239 -2.28 -16.97 17.55
C SER A 239 -1.47 -18.26 17.38
N LYS A 240 -2.07 -19.22 16.69
CA LYS A 240 -1.35 -20.43 16.24
C LYS A 240 -0.60 -20.17 14.94
N SER A 241 0.47 -20.90 14.70
CA SER A 241 1.18 -20.93 13.41
C SER A 241 0.54 -21.97 12.48
N PRO A 242 0.34 -21.65 11.19
CA PRO A 242 0.46 -20.30 10.62
C PRO A 242 -0.64 -19.37 11.10
N VAL A 243 -0.32 -18.06 11.20
CA VAL A 243 -1.30 -17.02 11.55
C VAL A 243 -2.21 -16.77 10.35
N GLU A 244 -3.51 -16.93 10.57
CA GLU A 244 -4.54 -16.77 9.55
C GLU A 244 -4.86 -15.28 9.29
N GLY A 245 -5.31 -14.98 8.08
CA GLY A 245 -5.69 -13.66 7.61
C GLY A 245 -4.76 -13.11 6.53
N ASN A 246 -5.25 -12.13 5.77
CA ASN A 246 -4.46 -11.42 4.79
C ASN A 246 -3.59 -10.37 5.51
N ILE A 247 -2.30 -10.62 5.62
CA ILE A 247 -1.35 -9.75 6.32
C ILE A 247 -0.51 -9.02 5.29
N LEU A 248 -0.66 -7.69 5.23
CA LEU A 248 0.07 -6.81 4.35
C LEU A 248 1.30 -6.24 5.07
N LEU A 249 2.47 -6.66 4.65
CA LEU A 249 3.76 -6.16 5.10
C LEU A 249 4.20 -5.04 4.15
N VAL A 250 4.33 -3.82 4.65
CA VAL A 250 4.54 -2.63 3.82
C VAL A 250 6.00 -2.19 3.85
N HIS A 251 6.50 -1.66 2.75
CA HIS A 251 7.86 -1.17 2.46
C HIS A 251 8.90 -2.26 2.20
N ASN A 252 9.27 -3.06 3.19
CA ASN A 252 10.20 -4.19 3.08
C ASN A 252 11.60 -3.83 2.52
N VAL A 253 12.09 -2.61 2.75
CA VAL A 253 13.38 -2.12 2.21
C VAL A 253 14.55 -2.92 2.76
N ALA A 254 14.51 -3.26 4.06
CA ALA A 254 15.55 -4.01 4.76
C ALA A 254 15.25 -5.52 4.86
N ILE A 255 14.28 -6.05 4.09
CA ILE A 255 13.92 -7.47 4.14
C ILE A 255 15.09 -8.35 3.68
N ASN A 256 15.29 -9.46 4.36
CA ASN A 256 16.33 -10.43 4.05
C ASN A 256 15.76 -11.86 3.97
N GLN A 257 16.60 -12.84 3.62
CA GLN A 257 16.18 -14.23 3.46
C GLN A 257 15.61 -14.82 4.74
N GLU A 258 16.22 -14.54 5.91
CA GLU A 258 15.75 -15.01 7.20
C GLU A 258 14.32 -14.51 7.49
N SER A 259 14.05 -13.23 7.22
CA SER A 259 12.73 -12.64 7.38
C SER A 259 11.70 -13.26 6.45
N ILE A 260 12.08 -13.52 5.20
CA ILE A 260 11.22 -14.17 4.20
C ILE A 260 10.86 -15.59 4.61
N ASP A 261 11.85 -16.39 5.01
CA ASP A 261 11.64 -17.77 5.42
C ASP A 261 10.71 -17.83 6.64
N TYR A 262 10.95 -16.97 7.62
CA TYR A 262 10.12 -16.88 8.82
C TYR A 262 8.67 -16.45 8.52
N ALA A 263 8.49 -15.49 7.64
CA ALA A 263 7.16 -15.08 7.20
C ALA A 263 6.41 -16.20 6.47
N LYS A 264 7.09 -16.93 5.57
CA LYS A 264 6.50 -18.09 4.85
C LYS A 264 6.14 -19.25 5.77
N GLU A 265 6.88 -19.45 6.85
CA GLU A 265 6.61 -20.52 7.83
C GLU A 265 5.41 -20.18 8.73
N HIS A 266 5.27 -18.91 9.11
CA HIS A 266 4.38 -18.54 10.21
C HIS A 266 3.15 -17.70 9.79
N LEU A 267 3.07 -17.21 8.55
CA LEU A 267 1.92 -16.45 8.03
C LEU A 267 1.22 -17.25 6.93
N ALA A 268 -0.10 -17.43 7.03
CA ALA A 268 -0.86 -18.19 6.04
C ALA A 268 -0.96 -17.43 4.69
N HIS A 269 -1.22 -16.14 4.74
CA HIS A 269 -1.44 -15.30 3.55
C HIS A 269 -0.70 -13.98 3.64
N PRO A 270 0.67 -13.99 3.62
CA PRO A 270 1.47 -12.76 3.59
C PRO A 270 1.43 -12.11 2.21
N TYR A 271 1.23 -10.79 2.18
CA TYR A 271 1.38 -9.91 1.03
C TYR A 271 2.44 -8.84 1.34
N PHE A 272 3.19 -8.43 0.34
CA PHE A 272 4.32 -7.51 0.51
C PHE A 272 4.09 -6.28 -0.36
N ALA A 273 3.59 -5.19 0.25
CA ALA A 273 3.43 -3.92 -0.45
C ALA A 273 4.77 -3.20 -0.54
N ILE A 274 5.06 -2.69 -1.71
CA ILE A 274 6.21 -1.81 -1.96
C ILE A 274 5.70 -0.44 -2.39
N CYS A 275 6.37 0.62 -1.94
CA CYS A 275 6.06 2.01 -2.26
C CYS A 275 7.32 2.69 -2.81
N PRO A 276 7.68 2.42 -4.08
CA PRO A 276 8.98 2.77 -4.65
C PRO A 276 9.37 4.23 -4.50
N LEU A 277 8.47 5.15 -4.86
CA LEU A 277 8.74 6.59 -4.80
C LEU A 277 8.87 7.09 -3.36
N SER A 278 8.07 6.57 -2.43
CA SER A 278 8.18 6.88 -1.01
C SER A 278 9.52 6.40 -0.44
N ASN A 279 9.89 5.15 -0.72
CA ASN A 279 11.16 4.60 -0.25
C ASN A 279 12.38 5.37 -0.78
N ILE A 280 12.35 5.79 -2.05
CA ILE A 280 13.37 6.68 -2.61
C ILE A 280 13.35 8.04 -1.93
N PHE A 281 12.16 8.60 -1.68
CA PHE A 281 11.99 9.91 -1.07
C PHE A 281 12.59 9.96 0.33
N ILE A 282 12.32 8.96 1.19
CA ILE A 282 12.77 8.94 2.59
C ILE A 282 14.20 8.43 2.70
N HIS A 283 14.53 7.30 2.04
CA HIS A 283 15.74 6.51 2.29
C HIS A 283 16.73 6.45 1.13
N ARG A 284 16.33 6.87 -0.10
CA ARG A 284 17.09 6.64 -1.34
C ARG A 284 17.35 5.15 -1.61
N ALA A 285 16.52 4.29 -1.08
CA ALA A 285 16.63 2.84 -1.18
C ALA A 285 15.36 2.23 -1.79
N LEU A 286 15.46 1.01 -2.27
CA LEU A 286 14.36 0.21 -2.77
C LEU A 286 14.47 -1.19 -2.14
N PRO A 287 13.35 -1.90 -1.95
CA PRO A 287 13.39 -3.28 -1.49
C PRO A 287 14.15 -4.17 -2.46
N PRO A 288 14.75 -5.29 -1.98
CA PRO A 288 15.51 -6.24 -2.80
C PRO A 288 14.56 -7.08 -3.67
N LEU A 289 14.02 -6.49 -4.74
CA LEU A 289 12.95 -7.10 -5.56
C LEU A 289 13.34 -8.45 -6.16
N ASP A 290 14.60 -8.63 -6.56
CA ASP A 290 15.04 -9.91 -7.12
C ASP A 290 14.95 -11.02 -6.06
N LEU A 291 15.39 -10.75 -4.83
CA LEU A 291 15.25 -11.69 -3.71
C LEU A 291 13.77 -12.00 -3.44
N MET A 292 12.91 -10.98 -3.43
CA MET A 292 11.47 -11.16 -3.21
C MET A 292 10.82 -12.00 -4.31
N ARG A 293 11.18 -11.77 -5.57
CA ARG A 293 10.71 -12.52 -6.74
C ARG A 293 11.20 -13.98 -6.74
N GLU A 294 12.48 -14.20 -6.48
CA GLU A 294 13.09 -15.54 -6.39
C GLU A 294 12.41 -16.40 -5.31
N ASN A 295 11.93 -15.76 -4.25
CA ASN A 295 11.17 -16.42 -3.20
C ASN A 295 9.66 -16.56 -3.48
N GLY A 296 9.17 -16.09 -4.63
CA GLY A 296 7.78 -16.20 -5.04
C GLY A 296 6.82 -15.39 -4.16
N LEU A 297 7.26 -14.26 -3.60
CA LEU A 297 6.43 -13.44 -2.72
C LEU A 297 5.29 -12.77 -3.49
N LYS A 298 4.13 -12.63 -2.84
CA LYS A 298 2.99 -11.88 -3.38
C LYS A 298 3.22 -10.38 -3.20
N ILE A 299 3.93 -9.77 -4.15
CA ILE A 299 4.23 -8.34 -4.14
C ILE A 299 2.99 -7.56 -4.56
N CYS A 300 2.67 -6.47 -3.84
CA CYS A 300 1.65 -5.48 -4.16
C CYS A 300 2.30 -4.10 -4.33
N LEU A 301 1.65 -3.19 -5.05
CA LEU A 301 2.15 -1.84 -5.27
C LEU A 301 1.28 -0.82 -4.54
N GLY A 302 1.91 0.10 -3.82
CA GLY A 302 1.29 1.21 -3.11
C GLY A 302 1.98 2.54 -3.40
N THR A 303 1.37 3.65 -2.98
CA THR A 303 1.91 5.00 -3.16
C THR A 303 2.44 5.63 -1.88
N ASP A 304 2.04 5.09 -0.73
CA ASP A 304 2.22 5.74 0.56
C ASP A 304 1.53 7.13 0.60
N SER A 305 2.07 8.10 1.33
CA SER A 305 1.49 9.42 1.57
C SER A 305 2.15 10.54 0.77
N LEU A 306 1.49 11.71 0.69
CA LEU A 306 2.11 12.93 0.16
C LEU A 306 3.08 13.61 1.14
N SER A 307 3.27 13.07 2.34
CA SER A 307 4.38 13.47 3.22
C SER A 307 5.70 12.77 2.84
N SER A 308 5.60 11.58 2.21
CA SER A 308 6.75 10.76 1.78
C SER A 308 6.83 10.60 0.25
N ASN A 309 5.97 11.27 -0.51
CA ASN A 309 5.94 11.18 -1.96
C ASN A 309 5.60 12.54 -2.59
N THR A 310 5.87 12.70 -3.86
CA THR A 310 5.51 13.91 -4.62
C THR A 310 4.16 13.77 -5.33
N VAL A 311 3.66 12.56 -5.48
CA VAL A 311 2.41 12.25 -6.19
C VAL A 311 1.84 10.92 -5.71
N LEU A 312 0.50 10.83 -5.58
CA LEU A 312 -0.18 9.54 -5.38
C LEU A 312 -0.64 9.01 -6.74
N SER A 313 0.26 8.37 -7.49
CA SER A 313 -0.01 7.90 -8.85
C SER A 313 0.57 6.51 -9.09
N MET A 314 -0.30 5.53 -9.24
CA MET A 314 0.12 4.14 -9.51
C MET A 314 0.97 4.03 -10.78
N VAL A 315 0.65 4.81 -11.83
CA VAL A 315 1.47 4.77 -13.05
C VAL A 315 2.89 5.29 -12.82
N LYS A 316 3.09 6.28 -11.92
CA LYS A 316 4.44 6.78 -11.60
C LYS A 316 5.25 5.78 -10.78
N GLU A 317 4.60 5.03 -9.90
CA GLU A 317 5.23 3.89 -9.21
C GLU A 317 5.66 2.80 -10.20
N ILE A 318 4.78 2.44 -11.15
CA ILE A 318 5.08 1.46 -12.20
C ILE A 318 6.24 1.93 -13.09
N VAL A 319 6.23 3.21 -13.51
CA VAL A 319 7.32 3.81 -14.30
C VAL A 319 8.64 3.76 -13.52
N CYS A 320 8.62 4.12 -12.25
CA CYS A 320 9.81 4.06 -11.39
C CYS A 320 10.41 2.64 -11.36
N LEU A 321 9.58 1.63 -11.12
CA LEU A 321 10.03 0.23 -11.10
C LEU A 321 10.55 -0.21 -12.46
N HIS A 322 9.83 0.06 -13.54
CA HIS A 322 10.24 -0.33 -14.89
C HIS A 322 11.56 0.29 -15.31
N GLN A 323 11.87 1.50 -14.82
CA GLN A 323 13.16 2.14 -15.08
C GLN A 323 14.30 1.62 -14.20
N LYS A 324 14.01 1.36 -12.92
CA LYS A 324 15.01 0.90 -11.95
C LYS A 324 15.34 -0.58 -12.11
N PHE A 325 14.36 -1.38 -12.54
CA PHE A 325 14.46 -2.83 -12.74
C PHE A 325 14.02 -3.23 -14.17
N PRO A 326 14.77 -2.83 -15.21
CA PRO A 326 14.37 -3.02 -16.60
C PRO A 326 14.31 -4.49 -17.04
N HIS A 327 14.79 -5.42 -16.23
CA HIS A 327 14.71 -6.86 -16.43
C HIS A 327 13.40 -7.47 -15.90
N ILE A 328 12.63 -6.72 -15.11
CA ILE A 328 11.31 -7.18 -14.63
C ILE A 328 10.27 -6.87 -15.73
N PRO A 329 9.55 -7.88 -16.23
CA PRO A 329 8.55 -7.66 -17.27
C PRO A 329 7.44 -6.71 -16.82
N LEU A 330 6.95 -5.85 -17.72
CA LEU A 330 5.89 -4.89 -17.42
C LEU A 330 4.60 -5.59 -16.95
N GLU A 331 4.27 -6.73 -17.56
CA GLU A 331 3.11 -7.54 -17.17
C GLU A 331 3.18 -8.04 -15.72
N GLU A 332 4.37 -8.32 -15.20
CA GLU A 332 4.57 -8.71 -13.81
C GLU A 332 4.33 -7.52 -12.87
N ILE A 333 4.89 -6.34 -13.19
CA ILE A 333 4.65 -5.11 -12.42
C ILE A 333 3.17 -4.72 -12.43
N LEU A 334 2.48 -4.87 -13.57
CA LEU A 334 1.03 -4.65 -13.65
C LEU A 334 0.24 -5.68 -12.82
N GLY A 335 0.72 -6.92 -12.72
CA GLY A 335 0.17 -7.92 -11.81
C GLY A 335 0.23 -7.45 -10.35
N TRP A 336 1.34 -6.84 -9.94
CA TRP A 336 1.50 -6.27 -8.59
C TRP A 336 0.54 -5.08 -8.34
N ALA A 337 0.35 -4.25 -9.37
CA ALA A 337 -0.51 -3.06 -9.29
C ALA A 337 -2.02 -3.36 -9.41
N CYS A 338 -2.42 -4.52 -9.92
CA CYS A 338 -3.81 -4.86 -10.17
C CYS A 338 -4.23 -6.13 -9.39
N THR A 339 -3.74 -7.30 -9.81
CA THR A 339 -4.21 -8.62 -9.36
C THR A 339 -3.86 -8.89 -7.90
N ASN A 340 -2.59 -8.71 -7.52
CA ASN A 340 -2.13 -9.06 -6.18
C ASN A 340 -2.78 -8.16 -5.12
N GLY A 341 -2.94 -6.87 -5.41
CA GLY A 341 -3.65 -5.95 -4.52
C GLY A 341 -5.12 -6.31 -4.37
N ALA A 342 -5.80 -6.71 -5.46
CA ALA A 342 -7.18 -7.19 -5.40
C ALA A 342 -7.32 -8.45 -4.53
N GLN A 343 -6.40 -9.40 -4.67
CA GLN A 343 -6.34 -10.61 -3.83
C GLN A 343 -6.11 -10.26 -2.35
N MET A 344 -5.18 -9.34 -2.08
CA MET A 344 -4.92 -8.88 -0.71
C MET A 344 -6.19 -8.29 -0.06
N LEU A 345 -7.00 -7.55 -0.85
CA LEU A 345 -8.25 -6.97 -0.39
C LEU A 345 -9.43 -7.96 -0.35
N GLY A 346 -9.27 -9.21 -0.84
CA GLY A 346 -10.35 -10.17 -1.02
C GLY A 346 -11.40 -9.68 -2.01
N LYS A 347 -10.94 -9.07 -3.12
CA LYS A 347 -11.78 -8.51 -4.20
C LYS A 347 -11.42 -9.04 -5.57
N GLU A 348 -10.66 -10.12 -5.63
CA GLU A 348 -10.24 -10.75 -6.87
C GLU A 348 -11.42 -11.27 -7.72
N ASP A 349 -12.59 -11.51 -7.11
CA ASP A 349 -13.82 -11.89 -7.83
C ASP A 349 -14.35 -10.78 -8.74
N ILE A 350 -14.02 -9.50 -8.42
CA ILE A 350 -14.56 -8.31 -9.10
C ILE A 350 -13.47 -7.51 -9.77
N LEU A 351 -12.27 -7.43 -9.16
CA LEU A 351 -11.17 -6.55 -9.54
C LEU A 351 -9.95 -7.33 -10.03
N GLY A 352 -8.93 -6.62 -10.47
CA GLY A 352 -7.58 -7.10 -10.71
C GLY A 352 -7.33 -7.77 -12.05
N SER A 353 -8.34 -8.17 -12.80
CA SER A 353 -8.19 -8.81 -14.13
C SER A 353 -9.37 -8.55 -15.05
N PHE A 354 -9.17 -8.76 -16.37
CA PHE A 354 -10.23 -8.69 -17.40
C PHE A 354 -10.89 -10.06 -17.64
N GLU A 355 -11.12 -10.83 -16.60
CA GLU A 355 -11.88 -12.07 -16.70
C GLU A 355 -13.38 -11.77 -16.83
N PRO A 356 -14.12 -12.58 -17.63
CA PRO A 356 -15.56 -12.40 -17.78
C PRO A 356 -16.31 -12.37 -16.45
N GLY A 357 -17.25 -11.44 -16.31
CA GLY A 357 -18.04 -11.19 -15.10
C GLY A 357 -17.42 -10.22 -14.10
N LYS A 358 -16.15 -9.84 -14.25
CA LYS A 358 -15.50 -8.84 -13.38
C LYS A 358 -15.77 -7.40 -13.82
N LYS A 359 -15.59 -6.45 -12.87
CA LYS A 359 -15.72 -4.99 -13.06
C LYS A 359 -14.47 -4.26 -12.58
N PRO A 360 -13.30 -4.57 -13.14
CA PRO A 360 -12.05 -3.96 -12.64
C PRO A 360 -11.94 -2.47 -13.00
N GLY A 361 -12.78 -1.96 -13.91
CA GLY A 361 -12.53 -0.73 -14.65
C GLY A 361 -11.52 -0.95 -15.77
N VAL A 362 -11.44 -0.03 -16.71
CA VAL A 362 -10.49 -0.08 -17.84
C VAL A 362 -9.60 1.14 -17.79
N VAL A 363 -8.31 0.92 -17.77
CA VAL A 363 -7.29 1.97 -17.72
C VAL A 363 -6.47 1.94 -19.00
N LEU A 364 -6.35 3.11 -19.63
CA LEU A 364 -5.44 3.35 -20.75
C LEU A 364 -4.11 3.88 -20.21
N LEU A 365 -3.02 3.17 -20.48
CA LEU A 365 -1.66 3.71 -20.40
C LEU A 365 -1.29 4.30 -21.75
N ASP A 366 -0.97 5.58 -21.77
CA ASP A 366 -0.63 6.33 -22.97
C ASP A 366 0.81 6.84 -22.91
N ASN A 367 1.31 7.37 -24.06
CA ASN A 367 2.69 7.85 -24.20
C ASN A 367 3.75 6.78 -23.95
N ILE A 368 3.53 5.63 -24.57
CA ILE A 368 4.43 4.47 -24.51
C ILE A 368 5.56 4.63 -25.53
N ASP A 369 6.76 4.29 -25.16
CA ASP A 369 7.87 4.04 -26.10
C ASP A 369 7.69 2.67 -26.76
N TRP A 370 6.99 2.67 -27.90
CA TRP A 370 6.66 1.44 -28.63
C TRP A 370 7.88 0.75 -29.27
N GLU A 371 8.93 1.51 -29.58
CA GLU A 371 10.15 0.95 -30.18
C GLU A 371 10.86 0.04 -29.19
N ASN A 372 10.93 0.46 -27.92
CA ASN A 372 11.59 -0.27 -26.85
C ASN A 372 10.63 -1.00 -25.91
N MET A 373 9.31 -0.89 -26.15
CA MET A 373 8.24 -1.43 -25.28
C MET A 373 8.40 -0.99 -23.82
N LYS A 374 8.65 0.31 -23.61
CA LYS A 374 8.94 0.88 -22.29
C LYS A 374 7.96 1.98 -21.90
N LEU A 375 7.64 2.00 -20.60
CA LEU A 375 7.04 3.17 -19.99
C LEU A 375 8.12 4.24 -19.77
N THR A 376 7.72 5.51 -19.88
CA THR A 376 8.60 6.67 -19.75
C THR A 376 8.04 7.65 -18.73
N GLU A 377 8.81 8.67 -18.37
CA GLU A 377 8.33 9.76 -17.51
C GLU A 377 7.08 10.48 -18.11
N LYS A 378 6.86 10.37 -19.44
CA LYS A 378 5.70 10.93 -20.12
C LYS A 378 4.48 10.02 -20.06
N THR A 379 4.65 8.77 -19.68
CA THR A 379 3.53 7.82 -19.58
C THR A 379 2.50 8.31 -18.58
N THR A 380 1.24 8.31 -19.02
CA THR A 380 0.07 8.68 -18.22
C THR A 380 -0.92 7.53 -18.13
N ALA A 381 -1.75 7.55 -17.11
CA ALA A 381 -2.88 6.64 -16.98
C ALA A 381 -4.18 7.44 -17.02
N LYS A 382 -5.19 6.90 -17.68
CA LYS A 382 -6.53 7.47 -17.75
C LYS A 382 -7.56 6.37 -17.60
N ARG A 383 -8.50 6.55 -16.69
CA ARG A 383 -9.67 5.70 -16.60
C ARG A 383 -10.56 5.94 -17.84
N LEU A 384 -10.96 4.86 -18.49
CA LEU A 384 -11.93 4.89 -19.59
C LEU A 384 -13.33 4.50 -19.09
N VAL A 385 -13.38 3.52 -18.18
CA VAL A 385 -14.62 3.00 -17.58
C VAL A 385 -14.45 2.80 -16.08
#